data_489d1585c5d4d5f68b92a7893dbbf11d
#
_entry.id   489d1585c5d4d5f68b92a7893dbbf11d
#
_cell.length_a   1.000
_cell.length_b   1.000
_cell.length_c   1.000
_cell.angle_alpha   90.00
_cell.angle_beta   90.00
_cell.angle_gamma   90.00
#
_symmetry.space_group_name_H-M   'P 1'
#
loop_
_entity.id
_entity.type
_entity.pdbx_description
1 polymer ?
#
loop_
_entity_poly.entity_id
_entity_poly.type
_entity_poly.pdbx_seq_one_letter_code
_entity_poly.pdbx_strand_id
1 'polypeptide(L)'
;NCELYKTTTAAQQNVQYALANLEKEALTHRLALIDDASKTLDGLLDQTSKMVGAQNATRLMLFSLQTTKIKIEADRADTQSKIAVLYLPPLGDKALKDLIADKENRETNEQKAMDKLTRQNDWDVALSVGVHQQVNPIAYGAQPYGAVSINYNLASHAINKHLDRTVDAYHEWKKVQEGDIVRSVEVLHQQLLGNVVAQKSRLISLQAESGEIDQNLQLVANPDTSAALDFRNQLTSARLLLQIEAGDASFRIDRLAEYLARNY
;
A
#
# COMPACT_ATOMS: atom_id res chain seq x y z
N ASN A 1 18.93 -13.35 9.93
CA ASN A 1 18.27 -12.17 10.58
C ASN A 1 18.12 -10.96 9.65
N CYS A 2 19.11 -10.60 8.82
CA CYS A 2 19.03 -9.40 7.96
C CYS A 2 17.88 -9.49 6.92
N GLU A 3 17.69 -10.65 6.31
CA GLU A 3 16.64 -10.87 5.30
C GLU A 3 15.23 -10.92 5.93
N LEU A 4 15.10 -11.51 7.11
CA LEU A 4 13.84 -11.48 7.86
C LEU A 4 13.46 -10.06 8.24
N TYR A 5 14.43 -9.27 8.73
CA TYR A 5 14.22 -7.86 9.05
C TYR A 5 13.75 -7.06 7.81
N LYS A 6 14.40 -7.25 6.66
CA LYS A 6 14.00 -6.60 5.41
C LYS A 6 12.56 -6.95 5.01
N THR A 7 12.20 -8.24 5.08
CA THR A 7 10.85 -8.70 4.73
C THR A 7 9.79 -8.14 5.67
N THR A 8 10.06 -8.14 6.98
CA THR A 8 9.17 -7.57 8.00
C THR A 8 9.00 -6.06 7.81
N THR A 9 10.10 -5.34 7.58
CA THR A 9 10.07 -3.88 7.34
C THR A 9 9.29 -3.56 6.06
N ALA A 10 9.48 -4.34 4.98
CA ALA A 10 8.73 -4.15 3.74
C ALA A 10 7.22 -4.39 3.93
N ALA A 11 6.83 -5.42 4.71
CA ALA A 11 5.42 -5.66 5.03
C ALA A 11 4.82 -4.53 5.86
N GLN A 12 5.54 -4.04 6.88
CA GLN A 12 5.11 -2.90 7.70
C GLN A 12 4.96 -1.63 6.87
N GLN A 13 5.92 -1.33 6.00
CA GLN A 13 5.84 -0.18 5.09
C GLN A 13 4.65 -0.30 4.14
N ASN A 14 4.39 -1.49 3.60
CA ASN A 14 3.24 -1.71 2.73
C ASN A 14 1.94 -1.43 3.48
N VAL A 15 1.75 -1.96 4.68
CA VAL A 15 0.55 -1.69 5.50
C VAL A 15 0.43 -0.21 5.85
N GLN A 16 1.52 0.43 6.27
CA GLN A 16 1.51 1.82 6.73
C GLN A 16 1.21 2.81 5.61
N TYR A 17 1.74 2.58 4.41
CA TYR A 17 1.68 3.56 3.32
C TYR A 17 0.74 3.17 2.17
N ALA A 18 0.07 2.01 2.25
CA ALA A 18 -0.84 1.55 1.20
C ALA A 18 -1.92 2.57 0.86
N LEU A 19 -2.67 3.01 1.87
CA LEU A 19 -3.75 3.99 1.68
C LEU A 19 -3.25 5.32 1.15
N ALA A 20 -2.10 5.79 1.63
CA ALA A 20 -1.52 7.05 1.21
C ALA A 20 -0.98 6.99 -0.23
N ASN A 21 -0.47 5.83 -0.68
CA ASN A 21 -0.09 5.63 -2.09
C ASN A 21 -1.30 5.62 -3.01
N LEU A 22 -2.36 4.89 -2.64
CA LEU A 22 -3.63 4.88 -3.39
C LEU A 22 -4.24 6.28 -3.47
N GLU A 23 -4.18 7.05 -2.37
CA GLU A 23 -4.64 8.44 -2.35
C GLU A 23 -3.82 9.33 -3.29
N LYS A 24 -2.50 9.19 -3.32
CA LYS A 24 -1.63 9.94 -4.24
C LYS A 24 -1.95 9.65 -5.71
N GLU A 25 -2.17 8.37 -6.05
CA GLU A 25 -2.58 7.98 -7.40
C GLU A 25 -3.93 8.60 -7.78
N ALA A 26 -4.92 8.54 -6.87
CA ALA A 26 -6.23 9.12 -7.07
C ALA A 26 -6.18 10.65 -7.24
N LEU A 27 -5.41 11.35 -6.40
CA LEU A 27 -5.22 12.79 -6.54
C LEU A 27 -4.51 13.17 -7.84
N THR A 28 -3.56 12.37 -8.30
CA THR A 28 -2.88 12.58 -9.58
C THR A 28 -3.86 12.42 -10.76
N HIS A 29 -4.72 11.40 -10.70
CA HIS A 29 -5.78 11.20 -11.68
C HIS A 29 -6.82 12.33 -11.65
N ARG A 30 -7.24 12.75 -10.44
CA ARG A 30 -8.16 13.90 -10.26
C ARG A 30 -7.59 15.16 -10.90
N LEU A 31 -6.30 15.42 -10.76
CA LEU A 31 -5.64 16.57 -11.39
C LEU A 31 -5.79 16.55 -12.93
N ALA A 32 -5.63 15.39 -13.55
CA ALA A 32 -5.85 15.24 -14.99
C ALA A 32 -7.30 15.53 -15.41
N LEU A 33 -8.29 15.06 -14.62
CA LEU A 33 -9.71 15.36 -14.85
C LEU A 33 -10.00 16.86 -14.72
N ILE A 34 -9.42 17.51 -13.74
CA ILE A 34 -9.52 18.97 -13.53
C ILE A 34 -8.94 19.73 -14.74
N ASP A 35 -7.77 19.29 -15.25
CA ASP A 35 -7.12 19.92 -16.40
C ASP A 35 -7.98 19.80 -17.66
N ASP A 36 -8.65 18.67 -17.88
CA ASP A 36 -9.51 18.48 -19.04
C ASP A 36 -10.82 19.27 -18.91
N ALA A 37 -11.41 19.33 -17.71
CA ALA A 37 -12.57 20.17 -17.43
C ALA A 37 -12.23 21.67 -17.60
N SER A 38 -11.08 22.12 -17.15
CA SER A 38 -10.60 23.50 -17.31
C SER A 38 -10.48 23.89 -18.79
N LYS A 39 -9.89 23.02 -19.63
CA LYS A 39 -9.80 23.26 -21.09
C LYS A 39 -11.18 23.39 -21.74
N THR A 40 -12.10 22.50 -21.35
CA THR A 40 -13.48 22.53 -21.86
C THR A 40 -14.19 23.83 -21.46
N LEU A 41 -14.02 24.25 -20.22
CA LEU A 41 -14.60 25.48 -19.70
C LEU A 41 -13.98 26.72 -20.36
N ASP A 42 -12.69 26.72 -20.67
CA ASP A 42 -12.03 27.80 -21.42
C ASP A 42 -12.62 27.97 -22.81
N GLY A 43 -12.94 26.87 -23.50
CA GLY A 43 -13.66 26.90 -24.77
C GLY A 43 -15.04 27.52 -24.65
N LEU A 44 -15.82 27.19 -23.60
CA LEU A 44 -17.14 27.79 -23.33
C LEU A 44 -17.03 29.27 -23.00
N LEU A 45 -16.01 29.67 -22.23
CA LEU A 45 -15.78 31.09 -21.91
C LEU A 45 -15.46 31.92 -23.17
N ASP A 46 -14.59 31.41 -24.05
CA ASP A 46 -14.26 32.08 -25.31
C ASP A 46 -15.47 32.22 -26.21
N GLN A 47 -16.28 31.15 -26.37
CA GLN A 47 -17.51 31.17 -27.14
C GLN A 47 -18.51 32.17 -26.55
N THR A 48 -18.75 32.11 -25.21
CA THR A 48 -19.70 33.02 -24.56
C THR A 48 -19.24 34.47 -24.62
N SER A 49 -17.93 34.74 -24.48
CA SER A 49 -17.38 36.09 -24.64
C SER A 49 -17.61 36.67 -26.00
N LYS A 50 -17.43 35.89 -27.09
CA LYS A 50 -17.78 36.30 -28.47
C LYS A 50 -19.25 36.60 -28.63
N MET A 51 -20.13 35.78 -28.03
CA MET A 51 -21.59 36.00 -28.05
C MET A 51 -22.00 37.26 -27.28
N VAL A 52 -21.37 37.56 -26.15
CA VAL A 52 -21.58 38.81 -25.40
C VAL A 52 -21.16 40.03 -26.25
N GLY A 53 -20.01 39.94 -26.94
CA GLY A 53 -19.56 40.98 -27.88
C GLY A 53 -20.54 41.21 -29.03
N ALA A 54 -21.20 40.16 -29.51
CA ALA A 54 -22.25 40.24 -30.54
C ALA A 54 -23.66 40.56 -30.01
N GLN A 55 -23.80 40.86 -28.72
CA GLN A 55 -25.07 41.12 -28.02
C GLN A 55 -26.06 39.92 -27.99
N ASN A 56 -25.58 38.71 -28.27
CA ASN A 56 -26.38 37.48 -28.29
C ASN A 56 -26.35 36.74 -26.94
N ALA A 57 -25.54 37.19 -25.97
CA ALA A 57 -25.45 36.64 -24.63
C ALA A 57 -25.30 37.78 -23.59
N THR A 58 -25.60 37.46 -22.34
CA THR A 58 -25.49 38.43 -21.25
C THR A 58 -24.16 38.36 -20.55
N ARG A 59 -23.72 39.49 -19.95
CA ARG A 59 -22.52 39.49 -19.07
C ARG A 59 -22.68 38.61 -17.85
N LEU A 60 -23.88 38.33 -17.41
CA LEU A 60 -24.18 37.47 -16.28
C LEU A 60 -23.80 36.01 -16.60
N MET A 61 -24.07 35.54 -17.84
CA MET A 61 -23.59 34.21 -18.30
C MET A 61 -22.09 34.07 -18.25
N LEU A 62 -21.38 35.08 -18.76
CA LEU A 62 -19.90 35.09 -18.71
C LEU A 62 -19.40 35.04 -17.26
N PHE A 63 -20.02 35.80 -16.35
CA PHE A 63 -19.68 35.83 -14.95
C PHE A 63 -19.94 34.47 -14.26
N SER A 64 -21.01 33.74 -14.56
CA SER A 64 -21.30 32.43 -14.00
C SER A 64 -20.24 31.39 -14.42
N LEU A 65 -19.84 31.40 -15.70
CA LEU A 65 -18.75 30.55 -16.19
C LEU A 65 -17.40 30.90 -15.54
N GLN A 66 -17.07 32.19 -15.38
CA GLN A 66 -15.88 32.63 -14.69
C GLN A 66 -15.87 32.18 -13.23
N THR A 67 -17.02 32.21 -12.55
CA THR A 67 -17.15 31.71 -11.18
C THR A 67 -16.88 30.20 -11.11
N THR A 68 -17.37 29.42 -12.09
CA THR A 68 -17.06 27.98 -12.18
C THR A 68 -15.59 27.74 -12.45
N LYS A 69 -14.94 28.57 -13.29
CA LYS A 69 -13.50 28.47 -13.52
C LYS A 69 -12.70 28.70 -12.24
N ILE A 70 -13.05 29.70 -11.46
CA ILE A 70 -12.40 29.97 -10.15
C ILE A 70 -12.54 28.76 -9.22
N LYS A 71 -13.70 28.09 -9.19
CA LYS A 71 -13.89 26.86 -8.38
C LYS A 71 -13.00 25.72 -8.85
N ILE A 72 -12.89 25.51 -10.16
CA ILE A 72 -12.03 24.46 -10.75
C ILE A 72 -10.55 24.75 -10.47
N GLU A 73 -10.11 25.99 -10.59
CA GLU A 73 -8.72 26.38 -10.26
C GLU A 73 -8.42 26.27 -8.76
N ALA A 74 -9.39 26.56 -7.90
CA ALA A 74 -9.25 26.35 -6.45
C ALA A 74 -9.14 24.85 -6.11
N ASP A 75 -9.94 23.97 -6.73
CA ASP A 75 -9.84 22.51 -6.58
C ASP A 75 -8.49 21.99 -7.10
N ARG A 76 -8.02 22.56 -8.22
CA ARG A 76 -6.67 22.26 -8.74
C ARG A 76 -5.57 22.58 -7.73
N ALA A 77 -5.60 23.78 -7.18
CA ALA A 77 -4.60 24.23 -6.20
C ALA A 77 -4.63 23.38 -4.92
N ASP A 78 -5.82 23.03 -4.43
CA ASP A 78 -6.02 22.16 -3.28
C ASP A 78 -5.48 20.74 -3.56
N THR A 79 -5.81 20.18 -4.74
CA THR A 79 -5.34 18.86 -5.16
C THR A 79 -3.81 18.82 -5.30
N GLN A 80 -3.20 19.85 -5.90
CA GLN A 80 -1.74 19.99 -5.99
C GLN A 80 -1.09 20.09 -4.61
N SER A 81 -1.67 20.88 -3.71
CA SER A 81 -1.19 21.01 -2.33
C SER A 81 -1.23 19.67 -1.60
N LYS A 82 -2.33 18.91 -1.72
CA LYS A 82 -2.44 17.57 -1.13
C LYS A 82 -1.38 16.61 -1.68
N ILE A 83 -1.14 16.60 -2.99
CA ILE A 83 -0.09 15.78 -3.61
C ILE A 83 1.30 16.16 -3.07
N ALA A 84 1.59 17.45 -2.95
CA ALA A 84 2.89 17.94 -2.50
C ALA A 84 3.22 17.55 -1.05
N VAL A 85 2.22 17.43 -0.19
CA VAL A 85 2.40 17.02 1.23
C VAL A 85 2.56 15.49 1.36
N LEU A 86 2.09 14.69 0.39
CA LEU A 86 2.21 13.24 0.41
C LEU A 86 3.62 12.79 -0.01
N TYR A 87 4.57 12.90 0.93
CA TYR A 87 5.89 12.27 0.75
C TYR A 87 5.80 10.79 1.15
N LEU A 88 5.96 9.91 0.16
CA LEU A 88 5.81 8.47 0.36
C LEU A 88 7.07 7.75 -0.12
N PRO A 89 7.60 6.82 0.69
CA PRO A 89 8.63 5.92 0.22
C PRO A 89 8.07 5.01 -0.88
N PRO A 90 8.88 4.61 -1.87
CA PRO A 90 8.45 3.66 -2.88
C PRO A 90 8.09 2.34 -2.18
N LEU A 91 6.89 1.82 -2.46
CA LEU A 91 6.50 0.48 -2.04
C LEU A 91 7.24 -0.55 -2.90
N GLY A 92 7.61 -1.67 -2.26
CA GLY A 92 8.22 -2.79 -2.98
C GLY A 92 7.23 -3.46 -3.94
N ASP A 93 7.75 -4.14 -4.97
CA ASP A 93 6.93 -4.80 -5.99
C ASP A 93 6.23 -6.09 -5.49
N LYS A 94 6.65 -6.63 -4.34
CA LYS A 94 6.06 -7.85 -3.78
C LYS A 94 4.69 -7.58 -3.16
N ALA A 95 3.75 -8.48 -3.44
CA ALA A 95 2.43 -8.45 -2.81
C ALA A 95 2.53 -8.66 -1.29
N LEU A 96 1.62 -8.05 -0.53
CA LEU A 96 1.61 -8.14 0.93
C LEU A 96 1.48 -9.59 1.42
N LYS A 97 0.60 -10.40 0.79
CA LYS A 97 0.46 -11.84 1.07
C LYS A 97 1.76 -12.61 0.89
N ASP A 98 2.54 -12.30 -0.16
CA ASP A 98 3.83 -12.96 -0.42
C ASP A 98 4.89 -12.55 0.61
N LEU A 99 4.87 -11.28 1.04
CA LEU A 99 5.75 -10.79 2.11
C LEU A 99 5.46 -11.47 3.45
N ILE A 100 4.19 -11.70 3.77
CA ILE A 100 3.77 -12.41 4.99
C ILE A 100 4.19 -13.88 4.91
N ALA A 101 3.93 -14.56 3.80
CA ALA A 101 4.32 -15.95 3.60
C ALA A 101 5.85 -16.13 3.63
N ASP A 102 6.63 -15.24 3.00
CA ASP A 102 8.08 -15.22 3.05
C ASP A 102 8.60 -15.05 4.50
N LYS A 103 7.95 -14.17 5.28
CA LYS A 103 8.27 -13.94 6.68
C LYS A 103 8.07 -15.22 7.49
N GLU A 104 6.91 -15.86 7.44
CA GLU A 104 6.57 -17.09 8.15
C GLU A 104 7.53 -18.24 7.81
N ASN A 105 7.85 -18.42 6.53
CA ASN A 105 8.80 -19.42 6.07
C ASN A 105 10.20 -19.19 6.63
N ARG A 106 10.66 -17.94 6.66
CA ARG A 106 11.99 -17.58 7.20
C ARG A 106 12.07 -17.79 8.70
N GLU A 107 11.00 -17.46 9.44
CA GLU A 107 10.89 -17.70 10.87
C GLU A 107 10.94 -19.18 11.21
N THR A 108 10.19 -20.00 10.48
CA THR A 108 10.21 -21.46 10.64
C THR A 108 11.61 -22.04 10.37
N ASN A 109 12.31 -21.54 9.35
CA ASN A 109 13.66 -21.98 9.03
C ASN A 109 14.69 -21.51 10.07
N GLU A 110 14.54 -20.31 10.61
CA GLU A 110 15.39 -19.79 11.69
C GLU A 110 15.22 -20.64 12.95
N GLN A 111 13.98 -20.97 13.32
CA GLN A 111 13.70 -21.83 14.47
C GLN A 111 14.33 -23.22 14.30
N LYS A 112 14.15 -23.85 13.14
CA LYS A 112 14.79 -25.15 12.84
C LYS A 112 16.32 -25.07 12.92
N ALA A 113 16.93 -23.98 12.48
CA ALA A 113 18.37 -23.79 12.54
C ALA A 113 18.86 -23.62 13.99
N MET A 114 18.09 -22.87 14.82
CA MET A 114 18.36 -22.69 16.24
C MET A 114 18.28 -24.04 17.00
N ASP A 115 17.20 -24.80 16.78
CA ASP A 115 17.00 -26.14 17.36
C ASP A 115 18.16 -27.10 17.00
N LYS A 116 18.62 -27.00 15.75
CA LYS A 116 19.77 -27.83 15.32
C LYS A 116 21.07 -27.43 16.00
N LEU A 117 21.34 -26.12 16.14
CA LEU A 117 22.53 -25.62 16.84
C LEU A 117 22.52 -25.98 18.31
N THR A 118 21.36 -25.93 18.98
CA THR A 118 21.22 -26.29 20.39
C THR A 118 21.56 -27.77 20.62
N ARG A 119 21.05 -28.64 19.73
CA ARG A 119 21.32 -30.09 19.81
C ARG A 119 22.76 -30.47 19.48
N GLN A 120 23.45 -29.70 18.63
CA GLN A 120 24.85 -29.97 18.28
C GLN A 120 25.85 -29.70 19.42
N ASN A 121 25.50 -28.81 20.35
CA ASN A 121 26.38 -28.47 21.50
C ASN A 121 26.33 -29.48 22.65
N ASP A 122 25.43 -30.46 22.61
CA ASP A 122 25.25 -31.42 23.68
C ASP A 122 26.28 -32.58 23.62
N TRP A 123 26.82 -32.86 22.46
CA TRP A 123 27.71 -33.98 22.21
C TRP A 123 29.03 -33.52 21.59
N ASP A 124 30.13 -33.93 22.20
CA ASP A 124 31.48 -33.82 21.65
C ASP A 124 32.03 -35.22 21.38
N VAL A 125 32.25 -35.51 20.11
CA VAL A 125 32.82 -36.80 19.68
C VAL A 125 34.20 -36.54 19.09
N ALA A 126 35.23 -36.96 19.79
CA ALA A 126 36.59 -36.83 19.31
C ALA A 126 37.20 -38.22 19.03
N LEU A 127 37.82 -38.37 17.88
CA LEU A 127 38.61 -39.53 17.49
C LEU A 127 40.09 -39.16 17.63
N SER A 128 40.77 -39.84 18.52
CA SER A 128 42.21 -39.68 18.73
C SER A 128 42.96 -40.91 18.23
N VAL A 129 43.89 -40.73 17.33
CA VAL A 129 44.77 -41.78 16.83
C VAL A 129 46.21 -41.34 17.10
N GLY A 130 47.00 -42.17 17.72
CA GLY A 130 48.36 -41.83 18.03
C GLY A 130 49.22 -43.02 18.24
N VAL A 131 50.52 -42.80 18.51
CA VAL A 131 51.48 -43.80 18.83
C VAL A 131 52.04 -43.46 20.19
N HIS A 132 51.91 -44.41 21.13
CA HIS A 132 52.51 -44.29 22.45
C HIS A 132 53.93 -44.90 22.42
N GLN A 133 54.91 -44.03 22.61
CA GLN A 133 56.31 -44.49 22.66
C GLN A 133 56.73 -44.56 24.11
N GLN A 134 56.83 -45.77 24.64
CA GLN A 134 57.45 -45.98 25.95
C GLN A 134 58.97 -45.89 25.82
N VAL A 135 59.55 -44.89 26.44
CA VAL A 135 61.00 -44.75 26.60
C VAL A 135 61.39 -45.42 27.91
N ASN A 136 61.55 -46.76 27.85
CA ASN A 136 62.12 -47.52 28.96
C ASN A 136 63.41 -48.09 28.48
N PRO A 137 64.53 -48.06 29.31
CA PRO A 137 65.83 -48.50 28.87
C PRO A 137 65.97 -50.03 28.53
N ILE A 138 64.85 -50.77 28.73
CA ILE A 138 64.85 -52.23 28.49
C ILE A 138 63.98 -52.68 27.32
N ALA A 139 63.07 -51.84 26.82
CA ALA A 139 62.19 -52.17 25.71
C ALA A 139 61.81 -50.93 24.90
N TYR A 140 62.26 -50.87 23.64
CA TYR A 140 61.78 -49.90 22.66
C TYR A 140 60.56 -50.50 21.91
N GLY A 141 59.42 -49.97 22.14
CA GLY A 141 58.19 -50.36 21.41
C GLY A 141 57.30 -49.20 21.17
N ALA A 142 56.94 -48.94 19.90
CA ALA A 142 55.95 -48.04 19.55
C ALA A 142 54.56 -48.76 19.48
N GLN A 143 53.66 -48.42 20.36
CA GLN A 143 52.31 -49.03 20.36
C GLN A 143 51.31 -48.04 19.75
N PRO A 144 50.72 -48.40 18.63
CA PRO A 144 49.65 -47.59 18.09
C PRO A 144 48.39 -47.68 18.98
N TYR A 145 47.76 -46.58 19.23
CA TYR A 145 46.44 -46.53 19.89
C TYR A 145 45.44 -45.75 19.12
N GLY A 146 44.20 -46.16 19.21
CA GLY A 146 43.06 -45.40 18.77
C GLY A 146 42.07 -45.26 19.93
N ALA A 147 41.63 -44.07 20.19
CA ALA A 147 40.62 -43.81 21.21
C ALA A 147 39.46 -43.00 20.61
N VAL A 148 38.25 -43.42 20.89
CA VAL A 148 37.05 -42.67 20.62
C VAL A 148 36.58 -42.12 21.95
N SER A 149 36.53 -40.81 22.08
CA SER A 149 35.93 -40.15 23.25
C SER A 149 34.57 -39.57 22.87
N ILE A 150 33.60 -39.94 23.64
CA ILE A 150 32.24 -39.39 23.53
C ILE A 150 31.96 -38.65 24.82
N ASN A 151 31.95 -37.33 24.75
CA ASN A 151 31.65 -36.47 25.89
C ASN A 151 30.25 -35.92 25.76
N TYR A 152 29.42 -36.18 26.76
CA TYR A 152 28.12 -35.53 26.88
C TYR A 152 28.22 -34.41 27.93
N ASN A 153 27.88 -33.20 27.52
CA ASN A 153 28.00 -32.04 28.39
C ASN A 153 26.72 -31.92 29.27
N LEU A 154 26.77 -32.46 30.48
CA LEU A 154 25.67 -32.37 31.44
C LEU A 154 25.33 -30.92 31.83
N ALA A 155 26.29 -30.02 31.79
CA ALA A 155 26.06 -28.58 32.02
C ALA A 155 25.27 -27.93 30.89
N SER A 156 25.41 -28.44 29.66
CA SER A 156 24.64 -27.95 28.51
C SER A 156 23.14 -28.20 28.71
N HIS A 157 22.76 -29.31 29.32
CA HIS A 157 21.36 -29.59 29.62
C HIS A 157 20.71 -28.55 30.55
N ALA A 158 21.43 -28.08 31.55
CA ALA A 158 20.96 -27.01 32.43
C ALA A 158 20.96 -25.64 31.72
N ILE A 159 21.99 -25.37 30.93
CA ILE A 159 22.09 -24.15 30.11
C ILE A 159 21.01 -24.14 29.04
N ASN A 160 20.78 -25.25 28.34
CA ASN A 160 19.79 -25.39 27.31
C ASN A 160 18.36 -25.19 27.87
N LYS A 161 18.07 -25.72 29.08
CA LYS A 161 16.78 -25.48 29.76
C LYS A 161 16.54 -24.00 30.08
N HIS A 162 17.57 -23.22 30.38
CA HIS A 162 17.47 -21.78 30.55
C HIS A 162 17.40 -21.05 29.20
N LEU A 163 18.13 -21.53 28.19
CA LEU A 163 18.09 -21.04 26.82
C LEU A 163 16.71 -21.28 26.21
N ASP A 164 16.13 -22.48 26.38
CA ASP A 164 14.78 -22.82 25.93
C ASP A 164 13.75 -21.84 26.51
N ARG A 165 13.82 -21.55 27.81
CA ARG A 165 12.93 -20.57 28.45
C ARG A 165 13.11 -19.15 27.88
N THR A 166 14.35 -18.78 27.57
CA THR A 166 14.65 -17.46 26.97
C THR A 166 14.15 -17.42 25.52
N VAL A 167 14.34 -18.51 24.78
CA VAL A 167 13.84 -18.68 23.42
C VAL A 167 12.32 -18.69 23.41
N ASP A 168 11.66 -19.41 24.31
CA ASP A 168 10.20 -19.42 24.45
C ASP A 168 9.66 -18.02 24.77
N ALA A 169 10.27 -17.32 25.74
CA ALA A 169 9.89 -15.96 26.08
C ALA A 169 10.11 -14.98 24.91
N TYR A 170 11.18 -15.15 24.13
CA TYR A 170 11.42 -14.40 22.92
C TYR A 170 10.38 -14.70 21.84
N HIS A 171 9.99 -15.98 21.68
CA HIS A 171 8.93 -16.36 20.75
C HIS A 171 7.56 -15.84 21.17
N GLU A 172 7.24 -15.84 22.46
CA GLU A 172 5.99 -15.25 22.97
C GLU A 172 5.97 -13.73 22.75
N TRP A 173 7.06 -13.05 23.07
CA TRP A 173 7.19 -11.62 22.81
C TRP A 173 7.07 -11.31 21.31
N LYS A 174 7.72 -12.13 20.47
CA LYS A 174 7.66 -12.02 19.02
C LYS A 174 6.26 -12.26 18.48
N LYS A 175 5.53 -13.28 18.99
CA LYS A 175 4.11 -13.52 18.64
C LYS A 175 3.21 -12.33 18.98
N VAL A 176 3.46 -11.65 20.08
CA VAL A 176 2.70 -10.42 20.42
C VAL A 176 2.99 -9.32 19.41
N GLN A 177 4.26 -9.08 19.06
CA GLN A 177 4.61 -8.11 18.00
C GLN A 177 4.07 -8.50 16.61
N GLU A 178 4.05 -9.78 16.30
CA GLU A 178 3.52 -10.31 15.04
C GLU A 178 2.01 -10.25 14.97
N GLY A 179 1.32 -10.46 16.08
CA GLY A 179 -0.11 -10.25 16.22
C GLY A 179 -0.51 -8.81 15.84
N ASP A 180 0.35 -7.85 16.11
CA ASP A 180 0.14 -6.46 15.71
C ASP A 180 0.20 -6.26 14.18
N ILE A 181 1.09 -6.96 13.47
CA ILE A 181 1.17 -6.87 12.00
C ILE A 181 -0.04 -7.55 11.37
N VAL A 182 -0.39 -8.77 11.79
CA VAL A 182 -1.56 -9.50 11.27
C VAL A 182 -2.84 -8.71 11.53
N ARG A 183 -2.98 -8.15 12.73
CA ARG A 183 -4.09 -7.28 13.07
C ARG A 183 -4.13 -6.01 12.23
N SER A 184 -2.98 -5.40 11.98
CA SER A 184 -2.87 -4.19 11.14
C SER A 184 -3.25 -4.49 9.69
N VAL A 185 -2.89 -5.66 9.17
CA VAL A 185 -3.29 -6.14 7.84
C VAL A 185 -4.80 -6.34 7.77
N GLU A 186 -5.40 -6.96 8.79
CA GLU A 186 -6.86 -7.15 8.85
C GLU A 186 -7.60 -5.81 8.96
N VAL A 187 -7.13 -4.89 9.80
CA VAL A 187 -7.70 -3.54 9.90
C VAL A 187 -7.60 -2.80 8.57
N LEU A 188 -6.45 -2.87 7.89
CA LEU A 188 -6.29 -2.28 6.56
C LEU A 188 -7.26 -2.90 5.55
N HIS A 189 -7.42 -4.23 5.55
CA HIS A 189 -8.37 -4.92 4.68
C HIS A 189 -9.80 -4.42 4.88
N GLN A 190 -10.26 -4.33 6.12
CA GLN A 190 -11.60 -3.82 6.44
C GLN A 190 -11.77 -2.35 6.03
N GLN A 191 -10.75 -1.51 6.23
CA GLN A 191 -10.76 -0.11 5.79
C GLN A 191 -10.85 0.00 4.26
N LEU A 192 -10.10 -0.81 3.52
CA LEU A 192 -10.15 -0.84 2.06
C LEU A 192 -11.53 -1.26 1.55
N LEU A 193 -12.12 -2.32 2.12
CA LEU A 193 -13.48 -2.76 1.77
C LEU A 193 -14.51 -1.67 2.07
N GLY A 194 -14.43 -1.04 3.24
CA GLY A 194 -15.29 0.08 3.62
C GLY A 194 -15.18 1.25 2.63
N ASN A 195 -13.95 1.59 2.21
CA ASN A 195 -13.73 2.64 1.22
C ASN A 195 -14.32 2.28 -0.15
N VAL A 196 -14.20 1.03 -0.60
CA VAL A 196 -14.85 0.58 -1.85
C VAL A 196 -16.35 0.77 -1.80
N VAL A 197 -17.00 0.36 -0.70
CA VAL A 197 -18.45 0.52 -0.51
C VAL A 197 -18.84 2.00 -0.53
N ALA A 198 -18.12 2.84 0.20
CA ALA A 198 -18.38 4.28 0.25
C ALA A 198 -18.25 4.95 -1.12
N GLN A 199 -17.16 4.64 -1.86
CA GLN A 199 -16.96 5.19 -3.21
C GLN A 199 -18.00 4.68 -4.22
N LYS A 200 -18.44 3.42 -4.14
CA LYS A 200 -19.52 2.90 -4.98
C LYS A 200 -20.84 3.63 -4.71
N SER A 201 -21.20 3.83 -3.45
CA SER A 201 -22.42 4.60 -3.11
C SER A 201 -22.35 6.03 -3.62
N ARG A 202 -21.19 6.68 -3.48
CA ARG A 202 -20.95 8.02 -4.02
C ARG A 202 -21.09 8.06 -5.55
N LEU A 203 -20.47 7.09 -6.25
CA LEU A 203 -20.54 7.02 -7.71
C LEU A 203 -21.97 6.84 -8.21
N ILE A 204 -22.78 6.00 -7.56
CA ILE A 204 -24.19 5.80 -7.90
C ILE A 204 -24.97 7.13 -7.80
N SER A 205 -24.76 7.89 -6.70
CA SER A 205 -25.42 9.20 -6.53
C SER A 205 -24.99 10.20 -7.61
N LEU A 206 -23.69 10.27 -7.92
CA LEU A 206 -23.15 11.15 -8.95
C LEU A 206 -23.65 10.79 -10.37
N GLN A 207 -23.79 9.49 -10.66
CA GLN A 207 -24.34 9.00 -11.92
C GLN A 207 -25.82 9.34 -12.07
N ALA A 208 -26.61 9.25 -10.99
CA ALA A 208 -28.02 9.64 -11.00
C ALA A 208 -28.16 11.14 -11.29
N GLU A 209 -27.38 11.99 -10.60
CA GLU A 209 -27.39 13.44 -10.82
C GLU A 209 -26.91 13.80 -12.24
N SER A 210 -25.87 13.14 -12.75
CA SER A 210 -25.39 13.31 -14.12
C SER A 210 -26.48 12.95 -15.14
N GLY A 211 -27.22 11.87 -14.89
CA GLY A 211 -28.37 11.48 -15.74
C GLY A 211 -29.46 12.52 -15.82
N GLU A 212 -29.79 13.15 -14.69
CA GLU A 212 -30.76 14.26 -14.66
C GLU A 212 -30.25 15.48 -15.44
N ILE A 213 -28.98 15.84 -15.28
CA ILE A 213 -28.36 16.94 -16.04
C ILE A 213 -28.35 16.62 -17.53
N ASP A 214 -28.02 15.39 -17.95
CA ASP A 214 -28.01 15.01 -19.35
C ASP A 214 -29.39 15.05 -19.98
N GLN A 215 -30.44 14.65 -19.26
CA GLN A 215 -31.85 14.81 -19.71
C GLN A 215 -32.22 16.30 -19.90
N ASN A 216 -31.86 17.15 -18.93
CA ASN A 216 -32.11 18.58 -19.02
C ASN A 216 -31.31 19.24 -20.16
N LEU A 217 -30.07 18.80 -20.40
CA LEU A 217 -29.27 19.28 -21.54
C LEU A 217 -29.86 18.91 -22.88
N GLN A 218 -30.51 17.75 -23.00
CA GLN A 218 -31.24 17.36 -24.22
C GLN A 218 -32.42 18.27 -24.49
N LEU A 219 -33.18 18.69 -23.44
CA LEU A 219 -34.32 19.62 -23.57
C LEU A 219 -33.89 21.01 -24.05
N VAL A 220 -32.67 21.43 -23.71
CA VAL A 220 -32.11 22.74 -24.10
C VAL A 220 -31.02 22.65 -25.16
N ALA A 221 -31.00 21.59 -25.97
CA ALA A 221 -29.96 21.35 -26.97
C ALA A 221 -29.86 22.51 -27.99
N ASN A 222 -31.00 23.06 -28.39
CA ASN A 222 -31.11 24.19 -29.34
C ASN A 222 -31.77 25.39 -28.64
N PRO A 223 -30.99 26.21 -27.91
CA PRO A 223 -31.57 27.33 -27.16
C PRO A 223 -32.01 28.44 -28.09
N ASP A 224 -33.34 28.73 -28.12
CA ASP A 224 -33.90 29.81 -28.90
C ASP A 224 -33.87 31.17 -28.18
N THR A 225 -33.58 31.18 -26.88
CA THR A 225 -33.54 32.37 -26.04
C THR A 225 -32.24 32.48 -25.27
N SER A 226 -31.89 33.71 -24.87
CA SER A 226 -30.73 33.94 -24.01
C SER A 226 -30.85 33.23 -22.66
N ALA A 227 -32.08 33.11 -22.11
CA ALA A 227 -32.33 32.39 -20.87
C ALA A 227 -32.09 30.87 -21.02
N ALA A 228 -32.52 30.29 -22.14
CA ALA A 228 -32.24 28.86 -22.44
C ALA A 228 -30.76 28.61 -22.65
N LEU A 229 -30.03 29.53 -23.26
CA LEU A 229 -28.57 29.46 -23.41
C LEU A 229 -27.86 29.54 -22.03
N ASP A 230 -28.30 30.46 -21.16
CA ASP A 230 -27.73 30.56 -19.80
C ASP A 230 -27.97 29.27 -19.02
N PHE A 231 -29.18 28.74 -19.05
CA PHE A 231 -29.48 27.47 -18.38
C PHE A 231 -28.63 26.30 -18.92
N ARG A 232 -28.47 26.21 -20.25
CA ARG A 232 -27.57 25.23 -20.88
C ARG A 232 -26.13 25.38 -20.40
N ASN A 233 -25.60 26.60 -20.30
CA ASN A 233 -24.24 26.84 -19.82
C ASN A 233 -24.07 26.47 -18.34
N GLN A 234 -25.08 26.74 -17.50
CA GLN A 234 -25.10 26.32 -16.10
C GLN A 234 -25.11 24.78 -15.97
N LEU A 235 -25.97 24.10 -16.74
CA LEU A 235 -26.01 22.64 -16.77
C LEU A 235 -24.66 22.01 -17.26
N THR A 236 -24.08 22.61 -18.30
CA THR A 236 -22.79 22.17 -18.82
C THR A 236 -21.70 22.35 -17.77
N SER A 237 -21.68 23.47 -17.04
CA SER A 237 -20.74 23.72 -15.95
C SER A 237 -20.93 22.73 -14.80
N ALA A 238 -22.18 22.45 -14.40
CA ALA A 238 -22.48 21.45 -13.37
C ALA A 238 -22.06 20.05 -13.82
N ARG A 239 -22.30 19.69 -15.08
CA ARG A 239 -21.85 18.42 -15.67
C ARG A 239 -20.33 18.25 -15.59
N LEU A 240 -19.54 19.28 -15.90
CA LEU A 240 -18.07 19.24 -15.81
C LEU A 240 -17.59 18.94 -14.38
N LEU A 241 -18.22 19.61 -13.38
CA LEU A 241 -17.88 19.35 -11.97
C LEU A 241 -18.23 17.91 -11.56
N LEU A 242 -19.41 17.41 -11.97
CA LEU A 242 -19.80 16.02 -11.70
C LEU A 242 -18.89 14.99 -12.40
N GLN A 243 -18.41 15.29 -13.60
CA GLN A 243 -17.47 14.43 -14.32
C GLN A 243 -16.14 14.29 -13.58
N ILE A 244 -15.64 15.37 -12.97
CA ILE A 244 -14.45 15.30 -12.11
C ILE A 244 -14.70 14.37 -10.91
N GLU A 245 -15.83 14.57 -10.21
CA GLU A 245 -16.18 13.80 -9.02
C GLU A 245 -16.46 12.32 -9.34
N ALA A 246 -17.20 12.04 -10.40
CA ALA A 246 -17.51 10.67 -10.82
C ALA A 246 -16.28 9.94 -11.35
N GLY A 247 -15.42 10.61 -12.11
CA GLY A 247 -14.17 10.06 -12.60
C GLY A 247 -13.19 9.74 -11.46
N ASP A 248 -13.06 10.62 -10.47
CA ASP A 248 -12.26 10.38 -9.27
C ASP A 248 -12.82 9.18 -8.48
N ALA A 249 -14.12 9.11 -8.25
CA ALA A 249 -14.74 8.00 -7.52
C ALA A 249 -14.56 6.65 -8.26
N SER A 250 -14.75 6.62 -9.57
CA SER A 250 -14.54 5.44 -10.40
C SER A 250 -13.09 4.96 -10.33
N PHE A 251 -12.13 5.86 -10.52
CA PHE A 251 -10.70 5.52 -10.44
C PHE A 251 -10.31 4.96 -9.07
N ARG A 252 -10.82 5.57 -7.99
CA ARG A 252 -10.59 5.07 -6.62
C ARG A 252 -11.13 3.66 -6.42
N ILE A 253 -12.31 3.35 -6.95
CA ILE A 253 -12.90 2.00 -6.88
C ILE A 253 -11.99 0.99 -7.59
N ASP A 254 -11.53 1.31 -8.81
CA ASP A 254 -10.71 0.42 -9.61
C ASP A 254 -9.36 0.16 -8.93
N ARG A 255 -8.71 1.19 -8.42
CA ARG A 255 -7.42 1.06 -7.71
C ARG A 255 -7.53 0.32 -6.40
N LEU A 256 -8.57 0.57 -5.62
CA LEU A 256 -8.85 -0.16 -4.39
C LEU A 256 -9.12 -1.65 -4.69
N ALA A 257 -9.89 -1.97 -5.73
CA ALA A 257 -10.17 -3.34 -6.13
C ALA A 257 -8.91 -4.06 -6.62
N GLU A 258 -8.08 -3.39 -7.43
CA GLU A 258 -6.79 -3.92 -7.90
C GLU A 258 -5.83 -4.21 -6.72
N TYR A 259 -5.73 -3.27 -5.78
CA TYR A 259 -4.91 -3.45 -4.59
C TYR A 259 -5.38 -4.64 -3.75
N LEU A 260 -6.70 -4.76 -3.52
CA LEU A 260 -7.29 -5.87 -2.78
C LEU A 260 -6.99 -7.21 -3.47
N ALA A 261 -7.24 -7.32 -4.76
CA ALA A 261 -7.00 -8.56 -5.52
C ALA A 261 -5.52 -8.98 -5.54
N ARG A 262 -4.59 -8.01 -5.50
CA ARG A 262 -3.15 -8.30 -5.49
C ARG A 262 -2.65 -8.74 -4.12
N ASN A 263 -3.16 -8.14 -3.05
CA ASN A 263 -2.55 -8.25 -1.72
C ASN A 263 -3.28 -9.18 -0.77
N TYR A 264 -4.53 -9.53 -1.06
CA TYR A 264 -5.38 -10.42 -0.28
C TYR A 264 -5.92 -11.56 -1.15
#